data_6119d2fa6aa84be6af2f63bf1b8fef72
#
_entry.id   6119d2fa6aa84be6af2f63bf1b8fef72
#
_cell.length_a   1.000
_cell.length_b   1.000
_cell.length_c   1.000
_cell.angle_alpha   90.00
_cell.angle_beta   90.00
_cell.angle_gamma   90.00
#
_symmetry.space_group_name_H-M   'P 1'
#
loop_
_entity.id
_entity.type
_entity.pdbx_description
1 polymer ?
#
loop_
_entity_poly.entity_id
_entity_poly.type
_entity_poly.pdbx_seq_one_letter_code
_entity_poly.pdbx_strand_id
1 'polypeptide(L)'
;MGEQEQHNKKLFIDLDEETLFMVGQCFKALSDPTRLRILNLLLHGEQSVNEIADKLSLLQSTVSHQLRFLKNVRLVKSRREGTTIYYTTDDEHVIDLLKQSIDHAKHT
;
A
#
# COMPACT_ATOMS: atom_id res chain seq x y z
N MET A 1 -22.95 -28.76 22.45
CA MET A 1 -22.65 -27.34 22.39
C MET A 1 -21.22 -27.00 22.82
N GLY A 2 -20.81 -27.48 23.98
CA GLY A 2 -19.47 -27.18 24.48
C GLY A 2 -18.34 -27.62 23.58
N GLU A 3 -18.43 -28.82 23.02
CA GLU A 3 -17.38 -29.31 22.12
C GLU A 3 -17.26 -28.49 20.84
N GLN A 4 -18.38 -28.12 20.25
CA GLN A 4 -18.41 -27.33 19.05
C GLN A 4 -17.86 -25.93 19.29
N GLU A 5 -18.23 -25.33 20.41
CA GLU A 5 -17.69 -24.00 20.76
C GLU A 5 -16.20 -24.05 21.01
N GLN A 6 -15.71 -25.07 21.70
CA GLN A 6 -14.29 -25.23 21.94
C GLN A 6 -13.54 -25.50 20.66
N HIS A 7 -14.10 -26.29 19.74
CA HIS A 7 -13.50 -26.56 18.46
C HIS A 7 -13.38 -25.28 17.64
N ASN A 8 -14.43 -24.46 17.59
CA ASN A 8 -14.41 -23.18 16.87
C ASN A 8 -13.39 -22.22 17.48
N LYS A 9 -13.28 -22.17 18.80
CA LYS A 9 -12.29 -21.33 19.48
C LYS A 9 -10.86 -21.76 19.15
N LYS A 10 -10.61 -23.08 18.99
CA LYS A 10 -9.30 -23.59 18.60
C LYS A 10 -8.94 -23.25 17.15
N LEU A 11 -9.94 -23.12 16.28
CA LEU A 11 -9.72 -22.77 14.88
C LEU A 11 -9.52 -21.27 14.66
N PHE A 12 -10.00 -20.46 15.61
CA PHE A 12 -9.84 -19.02 15.50
C PHE A 12 -8.60 -18.57 16.30
N ILE A 13 -7.68 -17.94 15.58
CA ILE A 13 -6.52 -17.31 16.19
C ILE A 13 -6.57 -15.84 15.80
N ASP A 14 -6.67 -14.98 16.81
CA ASP A 14 -6.70 -13.55 16.58
C ASP A 14 -5.32 -13.03 16.14
N LEU A 15 -5.33 -11.87 15.53
CA LEU A 15 -4.10 -11.22 15.10
C LEU A 15 -3.33 -10.71 16.31
N ASP A 16 -2.01 -10.84 16.27
CA ASP A 16 -1.18 -10.19 17.28
C ASP A 16 -1.23 -8.66 17.10
N GLU A 17 -0.84 -7.94 18.14
CA GLU A 17 -0.95 -6.48 18.14
C GLU A 17 -0.12 -5.81 17.04
N GLU A 18 1.07 -6.33 16.77
CA GLU A 18 1.94 -5.78 15.73
C GLU A 18 1.32 -5.95 14.34
N THR A 19 0.85 -7.16 14.03
CA THR A 19 0.19 -7.43 12.75
C THR A 19 -1.07 -6.59 12.59
N LEU A 20 -1.88 -6.51 13.64
CA LEU A 20 -3.11 -5.71 13.60
C LEU A 20 -2.79 -4.25 13.31
N PHE A 21 -1.77 -3.70 13.98
CA PHE A 21 -1.35 -2.32 13.75
C PHE A 21 -0.89 -2.11 12.32
N MET A 22 -0.04 -2.99 11.79
CA MET A 22 0.51 -2.86 10.44
C MET A 22 -0.58 -2.97 9.38
N VAL A 23 -1.52 -3.90 9.55
CA VAL A 23 -2.66 -4.05 8.63
C VAL A 23 -3.52 -2.78 8.67
N GLY A 24 -3.77 -2.25 9.86
CA GLY A 24 -4.52 -1.00 10.02
C GLY A 24 -3.86 0.16 9.32
N GLN A 25 -2.53 0.29 9.44
CA GLN A 25 -1.77 1.33 8.75
C GLN A 25 -1.83 1.16 7.23
N CYS A 26 -1.78 -0.07 6.76
CA CYS A 26 -1.91 -0.38 5.34
C CYS A 26 -3.25 0.14 4.79
N PHE A 27 -4.35 -0.20 5.43
CA PHE A 27 -5.68 0.25 4.99
C PHE A 27 -5.85 1.76 5.16
N LYS A 28 -5.27 2.35 6.19
CA LYS A 28 -5.26 3.81 6.33
C LYS A 28 -4.58 4.48 5.15
N ALA A 29 -3.44 3.93 4.72
CA ALA A 29 -2.73 4.43 3.54
C ALA A 29 -3.61 4.33 2.29
N LEU A 30 -4.29 3.21 2.12
CA LEU A 30 -5.13 2.96 0.95
C LEU A 30 -6.45 3.75 0.97
N SER A 31 -6.81 4.37 2.08
CA SER A 31 -8.03 5.16 2.16
C SER A 31 -7.89 6.58 1.62
N ASP A 32 -6.68 7.01 1.26
CA ASP A 32 -6.42 8.36 0.77
C ASP A 32 -6.35 8.39 -0.76
N PRO A 33 -7.17 9.22 -1.43
CA PRO A 33 -7.17 9.26 -2.90
C PRO A 33 -5.83 9.59 -3.53
N THR A 34 -5.08 10.52 -2.95
CA THR A 34 -3.77 10.90 -3.49
C THR A 34 -2.79 9.74 -3.43
N ARG A 35 -2.76 9.03 -2.31
CA ARG A 35 -1.91 7.84 -2.17
C ARG A 35 -2.31 6.73 -3.13
N LEU A 36 -3.62 6.54 -3.33
CA LEU A 36 -4.11 5.56 -4.31
C LEU A 36 -3.66 5.90 -5.72
N ARG A 37 -3.69 7.17 -6.09
CA ARG A 37 -3.22 7.62 -7.41
C ARG A 37 -1.73 7.34 -7.59
N ILE A 38 -0.93 7.60 -6.56
CA ILE A 38 0.51 7.33 -6.60
C ILE A 38 0.76 5.83 -6.74
N LEU A 39 0.11 5.02 -5.90
CA LEU A 39 0.27 3.56 -5.95
C LEU A 39 -0.17 2.99 -7.29
N ASN A 40 -1.27 3.46 -7.83
CA ASN A 40 -1.75 3.02 -9.14
C ASN A 40 -0.74 3.34 -10.24
N LEU A 41 -0.13 4.53 -10.19
CA LEU A 41 0.93 4.88 -11.15
C LEU A 41 2.12 3.92 -11.02
N LEU A 42 2.52 3.60 -9.80
CA LEU A 42 3.66 2.71 -9.56
C LEU A 42 3.39 1.27 -9.98
N LEU A 43 2.13 0.85 -10.15
CA LEU A 43 1.80 -0.44 -10.72
C LEU A 43 2.29 -0.57 -12.17
N HIS A 44 2.43 0.55 -12.85
CA HIS A 44 2.85 0.59 -14.26
C HIS A 44 4.36 0.67 -14.43
N GLY A 45 5.09 0.76 -13.35
CA GLY A 45 6.53 0.78 -13.37
C GLY A 45 7.13 1.77 -12.40
N GLU A 46 8.43 1.72 -12.30
CA GLU A 46 9.22 2.54 -11.41
C GLU A 46 9.18 4.00 -11.81
N GLN A 47 9.07 4.92 -10.84
CA GLN A 47 8.98 6.35 -11.06
C GLN A 47 9.80 7.11 -10.03
N SER A 48 10.41 8.22 -10.47
CA SER A 48 11.02 9.20 -9.56
C SER A 48 9.96 10.14 -8.99
N VAL A 49 10.31 10.91 -7.95
CA VAL A 49 9.42 11.92 -7.38
C VAL A 49 8.96 12.91 -8.45
N ASN A 50 9.91 13.38 -9.28
CA ASN A 50 9.59 14.35 -10.32
C ASN A 50 8.63 13.77 -11.36
N GLU A 51 8.82 12.52 -11.76
CA GLU A 51 7.94 11.86 -12.70
C GLU A 51 6.53 11.70 -12.14
N ILE A 52 6.42 11.31 -10.87
CA ILE A 52 5.12 11.18 -10.21
C ILE A 52 4.42 12.53 -10.14
N ALA A 53 5.13 13.55 -9.66
CA ALA A 53 4.59 14.91 -9.53
C ALA A 53 4.08 15.43 -10.88
N ASP A 54 4.87 15.24 -11.93
CA ASP A 54 4.52 15.68 -13.26
C ASP A 54 3.30 14.93 -13.82
N LYS A 55 3.32 13.61 -13.76
CA LYS A 55 2.24 12.78 -14.32
C LYS A 55 0.92 12.94 -13.59
N LEU A 56 0.95 13.19 -12.29
CA LEU A 56 -0.25 13.33 -11.48
C LEU A 56 -0.64 14.77 -11.21
N SER A 57 0.13 15.73 -11.72
CA SER A 57 -0.08 17.17 -11.51
C SER A 57 -0.11 17.52 -10.02
N LEU A 58 0.88 17.02 -9.30
CA LEU A 58 1.04 17.26 -7.86
C LEU A 58 2.34 18.03 -7.60
N LEU A 59 2.40 18.71 -6.47
CA LEU A 59 3.64 19.34 -6.02
C LEU A 59 4.65 18.26 -5.61
N GLN A 60 5.93 18.48 -5.90
CA GLN A 60 6.99 17.56 -5.49
C GLN A 60 7.02 17.34 -3.99
N SER A 61 6.78 18.40 -3.20
CA SER A 61 6.74 18.29 -1.74
C SER A 61 5.61 17.39 -1.26
N THR A 62 4.45 17.46 -1.92
CA THR A 62 3.32 16.58 -1.63
C THR A 62 3.66 15.13 -1.92
N VAL A 63 4.25 14.88 -3.10
CA VAL A 63 4.64 13.53 -3.51
C VAL A 63 5.68 12.95 -2.55
N SER A 64 6.73 13.73 -2.24
CA SER A 64 7.77 13.29 -1.30
C SER A 64 7.22 12.92 0.06
N HIS A 65 6.29 13.73 0.57
CA HIS A 65 5.65 13.48 1.86
C HIS A 65 4.85 12.17 1.83
N GLN A 66 4.06 11.98 0.80
CA GLN A 66 3.25 10.77 0.65
C GLN A 66 4.11 9.52 0.46
N LEU A 67 5.17 9.61 -0.32
CA LEU A 67 6.07 8.47 -0.53
C LEU A 67 6.80 8.07 0.76
N ARG A 68 7.15 9.04 1.60
CA ARG A 68 7.76 8.74 2.90
C ARG A 68 6.80 7.93 3.77
N PHE A 69 5.54 8.34 3.82
CA PHE A 69 4.53 7.60 4.56
C PHE A 69 4.33 6.19 3.99
N LEU A 70 4.19 6.08 2.67
CA LEU A 70 4.00 4.79 2.00
C LEU A 70 5.19 3.84 2.22
N LYS A 71 6.40 4.37 2.25
CA LYS A 71 7.59 3.58 2.53
C LYS A 71 7.61 3.10 3.98
N ASN A 72 7.20 3.94 4.92
CA ASN A 72 7.15 3.57 6.33
C ASN A 72 6.15 2.45 6.61
N VAL A 73 5.05 2.40 5.86
CA VAL A 73 4.06 1.33 5.99
C VAL A 73 4.31 0.18 5.01
N ARG A 74 5.46 0.15 4.37
CA ARG A 74 5.93 -0.94 3.50
C ARG A 74 5.05 -1.19 2.27
N LEU A 75 4.46 -0.15 1.72
CA LEU A 75 3.71 -0.25 0.47
C LEU A 75 4.55 0.09 -0.74
N VAL A 76 5.62 0.88 -0.55
CA VAL A 76 6.58 1.19 -1.60
C VAL A 76 7.99 0.95 -1.09
N LYS A 77 8.89 0.72 -2.03
CA LYS A 77 10.33 0.66 -1.77
C LYS A 77 11.03 1.61 -2.73
N SER A 78 12.26 1.95 -2.43
CA SER A 78 13.03 2.89 -3.23
C SER A 78 14.42 2.35 -3.53
N ARG A 79 14.99 2.85 -4.62
CA ARG A 79 16.39 2.66 -4.94
C ARG A 79 16.99 3.98 -5.42
N ARG A 80 18.27 4.14 -5.24
CA ARG A 80 18.98 5.32 -5.69
C ARG A 80 19.80 4.99 -6.94
N GLU A 81 19.77 5.90 -7.91
CA GLU A 81 20.64 5.84 -9.07
C GLU A 81 21.20 7.25 -9.29
N GLY A 82 22.47 7.46 -8.98
CA GLY A 82 23.06 8.79 -8.96
C GLY A 82 22.42 9.67 -7.90
N THR A 83 21.88 10.81 -8.31
CA THR A 83 21.18 11.73 -7.41
C THR A 83 19.66 11.52 -7.43
N THR A 84 19.17 10.58 -8.22
CA THR A 84 17.74 10.33 -8.38
C THR A 84 17.31 9.12 -7.56
N ILE A 85 16.19 9.25 -6.86
CA ILE A 85 15.56 8.16 -6.12
C ILE A 85 14.32 7.71 -6.89
N TYR A 86 14.23 6.41 -7.15
CA TYR A 86 13.10 5.80 -7.84
C TYR A 86 12.29 4.97 -6.86
N TYR A 87 10.99 4.98 -7.06
CA TYR A 87 10.03 4.28 -6.20
C TYR A 87 9.25 3.25 -7.00
N THR A 88 8.94 2.14 -6.35
CA THR A 88 8.07 1.10 -6.91
C THR A 88 7.27 0.47 -5.77
N THR A 89 6.27 -0.33 -6.10
CA THR A 89 5.53 -1.08 -5.08
C THR A 89 6.46 -2.07 -4.38
N ASP A 90 6.20 -2.33 -3.09
CA ASP A 90 7.15 -3.11 -2.28
C ASP A 90 7.25 -4.55 -2.74
N ASP A 91 6.11 -5.22 -2.92
CA ASP A 91 6.11 -6.63 -3.33
C ASP A 91 4.82 -6.99 -4.10
N GLU A 92 4.74 -8.25 -4.50
CA GLU A 92 3.58 -8.75 -5.25
C GLU A 92 2.29 -8.72 -4.44
N HIS A 93 2.37 -8.83 -3.11
CA HIS A 93 1.17 -8.75 -2.26
C HIS A 93 0.52 -7.37 -2.36
N VAL A 94 1.32 -6.32 -2.40
CA VAL A 94 0.81 -4.94 -2.58
C VAL A 94 0.16 -4.79 -3.95
N ILE A 95 0.82 -5.31 -4.99
CA ILE A 95 0.28 -5.27 -6.36
C ILE A 95 -1.06 -5.99 -6.41
N ASP A 96 -1.13 -7.18 -5.86
CA ASP A 96 -2.36 -7.99 -5.87
C ASP A 96 -3.48 -7.31 -5.11
N LEU A 97 -3.19 -6.74 -3.94
CA LEU A 97 -4.17 -6.02 -3.13
C LEU A 97 -4.77 -4.85 -3.91
N LEU A 98 -3.93 -4.05 -4.56
CA LEU A 98 -4.38 -2.91 -5.36
C LEU A 98 -5.22 -3.35 -6.55
N LYS A 99 -4.76 -4.35 -7.30
CA LYS A 99 -5.50 -4.85 -8.45
C LYS A 99 -6.86 -5.40 -8.06
N GLN A 100 -6.92 -6.17 -6.98
CA GLN A 100 -8.18 -6.72 -6.49
C GLN A 100 -9.14 -5.61 -6.07
N SER A 101 -8.65 -4.59 -5.39
CA SER A 101 -9.47 -3.46 -4.95
C SER A 101 -10.02 -2.68 -6.14
N ILE A 102 -9.19 -2.44 -7.16
CA ILE A 102 -9.59 -1.73 -8.37
C ILE A 102 -10.63 -2.54 -9.15
N ASP A 103 -10.39 -3.82 -9.32
CA ASP A 103 -11.31 -4.71 -10.03
C ASP A 103 -12.66 -4.77 -9.32
N HIS A 104 -12.64 -4.89 -8.00
CA HIS A 104 -13.87 -4.88 -7.21
C HIS A 104 -14.68 -3.61 -7.45
N ALA A 105 -14.02 -2.45 -7.42
CA ALA A 105 -14.69 -1.17 -7.63
C ALA A 105 -15.28 -1.04 -9.05
N LYS A 106 -14.57 -1.54 -10.05
CA LYS A 106 -15.01 -1.45 -11.46
C LYS A 106 -16.15 -2.42 -11.79
N HIS A 107 -16.30 -3.49 -11.04
CA HIS A 107 -17.33 -4.50 -11.30
C HIS A 107 -18.58 -4.30 -10.44
N THR A 108 -18.68 -3.22 -9.75
CA THR A 108 -19.91 -2.83 -9.05
C THR A 108 -20.74 -1.84 -9.88
#